data_420f2df2477f6765a970e42ec46672cc
#
_entry.id   420f2df2477f6765a970e42ec46672cc
#
_cell.length_a   1.000
_cell.length_b   1.000
_cell.length_c   1.000
_cell.angle_alpha   90.00
_cell.angle_beta   90.00
_cell.angle_gamma   90.00
#
_symmetry.space_group_name_H-M   'P 1'
#
loop_
_entity.id
_entity.type
_entity.pdbx_description
1 polymer ?
#
loop_
_entity_poly.entity_id
_entity_poly.type
_entity_poly.pdbx_seq_one_letter_code
_entity_poly.pdbx_strand_id
1 'polypeptide(L)'
;GKTTTGVETFADQLATLRKIPFEQHLKSLTWLLKNYGRQKRRLKKMMNWYAKGDIQQLYKAAKKDAKGMRRILLYERNILMTNRFEEIAREQSLFCAVGAGHLAGGKGMLRLLKKAGFKVKPVQLG
;
A
#
# COMPACT_ATOMS: atom_id res chain seq x y z
N GLY A 1 0.34 -28.02 7.28
CA GLY A 1 0.54 -27.06 6.19
C GLY A 1 0.41 -25.62 6.71
N LYS A 2 0.90 -24.62 5.96
CA LYS A 2 0.73 -23.21 6.32
C LYS A 2 -0.59 -22.69 5.78
N THR A 3 -1.35 -21.95 6.59
CA THR A 3 -2.59 -21.30 6.17
C THR A 3 -2.29 -19.94 5.57
N THR A 4 -2.96 -19.60 4.46
CA THR A 4 -2.89 -18.26 3.85
C THR A 4 -4.19 -17.53 4.11
N THR A 5 -4.10 -16.30 4.64
CA THR A 5 -5.26 -15.43 4.85
C THR A 5 -4.97 -14.01 4.36
N GLY A 6 -6.01 -13.31 3.93
CA GLY A 6 -5.88 -11.93 3.48
C GLY A 6 -5.97 -10.94 4.64
N VAL A 7 -5.03 -9.99 4.70
CA VAL A 7 -5.15 -8.80 5.57
C VAL A 7 -6.13 -7.77 4.97
N GLU A 8 -6.60 -8.00 3.76
CA GLU A 8 -7.66 -7.27 3.07
C GLU A 8 -8.44 -8.27 2.22
N THR A 9 -9.75 -8.28 2.29
CA THR A 9 -10.60 -9.15 1.48
C THR A 9 -10.90 -8.54 0.11
N PHE A 10 -11.36 -9.35 -0.83
CA PHE A 10 -11.88 -8.84 -2.11
C PHE A 10 -13.04 -7.86 -1.90
N ALA A 11 -13.92 -8.13 -0.94
CA ALA A 11 -15.04 -7.25 -0.60
C ALA A 11 -14.55 -5.87 -0.10
N ASP A 12 -13.48 -5.82 0.71
CA ASP A 12 -12.86 -4.56 1.18
C ASP A 12 -12.29 -3.76 0.00
N GLN A 13 -11.61 -4.44 -0.94
CA GLN A 13 -11.06 -3.78 -2.12
C GLN A 13 -12.17 -3.23 -3.02
N LEU A 14 -13.23 -4.00 -3.25
CA LEU A 14 -14.38 -3.56 -4.02
C LEU A 14 -15.10 -2.39 -3.36
N ALA A 15 -15.30 -2.43 -2.04
CA ALA A 15 -15.86 -1.33 -1.28
C ALA A 15 -15.01 -0.05 -1.38
N THR A 16 -13.68 -0.20 -1.39
CA THR A 16 -12.74 0.92 -1.61
C THR A 16 -12.93 1.53 -3.00
N LEU A 17 -13.00 0.70 -4.05
CA LEU A 17 -13.20 1.17 -5.43
C LEU A 17 -14.53 1.88 -5.62
N ARG A 18 -15.59 1.39 -4.98
CA ARG A 18 -16.94 2.02 -5.02
C ARG A 18 -17.01 3.41 -4.38
N LYS A 19 -16.09 3.73 -3.47
CA LYS A 19 -15.96 5.08 -2.89
C LYS A 19 -15.38 6.11 -3.87
N ILE A 20 -14.80 5.66 -4.99
CA ILE A 20 -14.18 6.54 -6.00
C ILE A 20 -15.25 6.89 -7.03
N PRO A 21 -15.56 8.20 -7.25
CA PRO A 21 -16.51 8.60 -8.26
C PRO A 21 -16.11 8.11 -9.65
N PHE A 22 -17.08 7.68 -10.45
CA PHE A 22 -16.85 7.18 -11.82
C PHE A 22 -16.04 8.16 -12.68
N GLU A 23 -16.32 9.45 -12.56
CA GLU A 23 -15.56 10.49 -13.27
C GLU A 23 -14.06 10.49 -12.95
N GLN A 24 -13.67 10.12 -11.74
CA GLN A 24 -12.25 10.00 -11.37
C GLN A 24 -11.59 8.79 -12.03
N HIS A 25 -12.30 7.68 -12.16
CA HIS A 25 -11.83 6.53 -12.94
C HIS A 25 -11.63 6.92 -14.40
N LEU A 26 -12.60 7.60 -15.00
CA LEU A 26 -12.54 8.06 -16.39
C LEU A 26 -11.39 9.05 -16.61
N LYS A 27 -11.23 10.04 -15.73
CA LYS A 27 -10.10 10.98 -15.77
C LYS A 27 -8.75 10.28 -15.68
N SER A 28 -8.62 9.30 -14.78
CA SER A 28 -7.38 8.53 -14.60
C SER A 28 -7.04 7.71 -15.84
N LEU A 29 -8.04 7.04 -16.44
CA LEU A 29 -7.87 6.27 -17.67
C LEU A 29 -7.49 7.16 -18.85
N THR A 30 -8.22 8.25 -19.04
CA THR A 30 -7.96 9.23 -20.11
C THR A 30 -6.54 9.81 -19.99
N TRP A 31 -6.14 10.16 -18.76
CA TRP A 31 -4.80 10.66 -18.51
C TRP A 31 -3.72 9.62 -18.82
N LEU A 32 -3.95 8.36 -18.43
CA LEU A 32 -3.03 7.24 -18.71
C LEU A 32 -2.84 7.06 -20.22
N LEU A 33 -3.91 7.04 -20.99
CA LEU A 33 -3.87 6.90 -22.45
C LEU A 33 -3.09 8.05 -23.10
N LYS A 34 -3.36 9.29 -22.69
CA LYS A 34 -2.66 10.48 -23.21
C LYS A 34 -1.18 10.56 -22.78
N ASN A 35 -0.80 9.91 -21.69
CA ASN A 35 0.53 10.02 -21.10
C ASN A 35 1.26 8.68 -21.00
N TYR A 36 0.95 7.72 -21.85
CA TYR A 36 1.49 6.35 -21.78
C TYR A 36 3.03 6.31 -21.68
N GLY A 37 3.73 7.02 -22.56
CA GLY A 37 5.18 7.07 -22.55
C GLY A 37 5.77 7.65 -21.24
N ARG A 38 5.10 8.63 -20.65
CA ARG A 38 5.46 9.20 -19.34
C ARG A 38 5.27 8.19 -18.23
N GLN A 39 4.17 7.43 -18.26
CA GLN A 39 3.89 6.37 -17.30
C GLN A 39 4.90 5.23 -17.39
N LYS A 40 5.29 4.81 -18.59
CA LYS A 40 6.31 3.78 -18.78
C LYS A 40 7.65 4.19 -18.15
N ARG A 41 8.11 5.43 -18.35
CA ARG A 41 9.34 5.96 -17.72
C ARG A 41 9.21 6.00 -16.19
N ARG A 42 8.05 6.40 -15.70
CA ARG A 42 7.76 6.44 -14.26
C ARG A 42 7.79 5.05 -13.63
N LEU A 43 7.18 4.06 -14.27
CA LEU A 43 7.19 2.67 -13.81
C LEU A 43 8.62 2.14 -13.70
N LYS A 44 9.48 2.37 -14.71
CA LYS A 44 10.90 2.00 -14.64
C LYS A 44 11.61 2.63 -13.42
N LYS A 45 11.29 3.89 -13.11
CA LYS A 45 11.85 4.58 -11.94
C LYS A 45 11.36 3.93 -10.62
N MET A 46 10.09 3.57 -10.54
CA MET A 46 9.52 2.87 -9.38
C MET A 46 10.14 1.48 -9.19
N MET A 47 10.35 0.73 -10.28
CA MET A 47 11.06 -0.57 -10.24
C MET A 47 12.48 -0.43 -9.69
N ASN A 48 13.22 0.62 -10.08
CA ASN A 48 14.55 0.90 -9.55
C ASN A 48 14.53 1.22 -8.04
N TRP A 49 13.55 2.00 -7.57
CA TRP A 49 13.38 2.25 -6.13
C TRP A 49 13.03 0.97 -5.38
N TYR A 50 12.17 0.12 -5.97
CA TYR A 50 11.81 -1.16 -5.40
C TYR A 50 13.02 -2.09 -5.25
N ALA A 51 13.83 -2.22 -6.31
CA ALA A 51 15.06 -3.02 -6.30
C ALA A 51 16.09 -2.54 -5.26
N LYS A 52 16.10 -1.24 -4.95
CA LYS A 52 16.96 -0.64 -3.91
C LYS A 52 16.37 -0.68 -2.50
N GLY A 53 15.15 -1.19 -2.33
CA GLY A 53 14.44 -1.16 -1.05
C GLY A 53 14.04 0.24 -0.57
N ASP A 54 14.00 1.24 -1.48
CA ASP A 54 13.67 2.63 -1.11
C ASP A 54 12.15 2.81 -0.94
N ILE A 55 11.65 2.28 0.17
CA ILE A 55 10.22 2.35 0.53
C ILE A 55 9.72 3.79 0.73
N GLN A 56 10.61 4.73 1.04
CA GLN A 56 10.22 6.14 1.20
C GLN A 56 9.85 6.78 -0.14
N GLN A 57 10.62 6.53 -1.19
CA GLN A 57 10.30 7.01 -2.54
C GLN A 57 9.05 6.32 -3.10
N LEU A 58 8.89 5.03 -2.86
CA LEU A 58 7.69 4.30 -3.24
C LEU A 58 6.44 4.85 -2.53
N TYR A 59 6.52 5.15 -1.23
CA TYR A 59 5.43 5.79 -0.50
C TYR A 59 5.11 7.20 -1.04
N LYS A 60 6.14 8.02 -1.31
CA LYS A 60 5.94 9.35 -1.91
C LYS A 60 5.24 9.27 -3.26
N ALA A 61 5.60 8.28 -4.07
CA ALA A 61 4.97 8.01 -5.37
C ALA A 61 3.50 7.60 -5.19
N ALA A 62 3.21 6.61 -4.34
CA ALA A 62 1.86 6.16 -4.04
C ALA A 62 0.97 7.31 -3.50
N LYS A 63 1.51 8.13 -2.59
CA LYS A 63 0.83 9.31 -2.06
C LYS A 63 0.53 10.37 -3.13
N LYS A 64 1.42 10.53 -4.11
CA LYS A 64 1.21 11.44 -5.25
C LYS A 64 0.11 10.91 -6.18
N ASP A 65 0.12 9.61 -6.47
CA ASP A 65 -0.89 8.97 -7.31
C ASP A 65 -2.28 9.03 -6.70
N ALA A 66 -2.37 8.85 -5.40
CA ALA A 66 -3.60 8.93 -4.64
C ALA A 66 -4.03 10.38 -4.32
N LYS A 67 -3.47 11.41 -5.00
CA LYS A 67 -3.83 12.81 -4.74
C LYS A 67 -5.35 13.02 -4.81
N GLY A 68 -5.91 13.62 -3.74
CA GLY A 68 -7.36 13.80 -3.59
C GLY A 68 -8.08 12.58 -2.98
N MET A 69 -7.51 11.37 -3.08
CA MET A 69 -8.10 10.13 -2.60
C MET A 69 -7.21 9.38 -1.61
N ARG A 70 -6.20 10.03 -1.04
CA ARG A 70 -5.22 9.41 -0.12
C ARG A 70 -5.86 8.74 1.09
N ARG A 71 -6.93 9.33 1.59
CA ARG A 71 -7.67 8.79 2.71
C ARG A 71 -8.22 7.40 2.36
N ILE A 72 -8.91 7.29 1.24
CA ILE A 72 -9.57 6.06 0.77
C ILE A 72 -8.54 5.03 0.31
N LEU A 73 -7.61 5.42 -0.57
CA LEU A 73 -6.70 4.50 -1.25
C LEU A 73 -5.52 4.04 -0.40
N LEU A 74 -5.14 4.81 0.62
CA LEU A 74 -3.97 4.50 1.45
C LEU A 74 -4.32 4.40 2.93
N TYR A 75 -4.87 5.46 3.54
CA TYR A 75 -4.90 5.56 5.00
C TYR A 75 -5.92 4.64 5.65
N GLU A 76 -7.14 4.58 5.15
CA GLU A 76 -8.19 3.68 5.65
C GLU A 76 -7.77 2.21 5.45
N ARG A 77 -7.17 1.89 4.30
CA ARG A 77 -6.65 0.55 4.02
C ARG A 77 -5.48 0.17 4.93
N ASN A 78 -4.55 1.10 5.18
CA ASN A 78 -3.44 0.86 6.11
C ASN A 78 -3.92 0.54 7.52
N ILE A 79 -4.96 1.22 8.00
CA ILE A 79 -5.58 0.95 9.30
C ILE A 79 -6.20 -0.45 9.30
N LEU A 80 -7.01 -0.77 8.29
CA LEU A 80 -7.66 -2.08 8.18
C LEU A 80 -6.64 -3.22 8.16
N MET A 81 -5.62 -3.13 7.28
CA MET A 81 -4.57 -4.14 7.17
C MET A 81 -3.75 -4.27 8.45
N THR A 82 -3.47 -3.14 9.13
CA THR A 82 -2.74 -3.16 10.40
C THR A 82 -3.53 -3.84 11.50
N ASN A 83 -4.83 -3.56 11.63
CA ASN A 83 -5.69 -4.18 12.62
C ASN A 83 -5.76 -5.70 12.43
N ARG A 84 -5.97 -6.15 11.19
CA ARG A 84 -5.98 -7.59 10.88
C ARG A 84 -4.62 -8.26 11.09
N PHE A 85 -3.54 -7.58 10.75
CA PHE A 85 -2.20 -8.06 11.09
C PHE A 85 -2.04 -8.24 12.59
N GLU A 86 -2.48 -7.25 13.38
CA GLU A 86 -2.38 -7.28 14.84
C GLU A 86 -3.17 -8.44 15.44
N GLU A 87 -4.41 -8.66 14.99
CA GLU A 87 -5.27 -9.78 15.41
C GLU A 87 -4.56 -11.12 15.22
N ILE A 88 -4.02 -11.36 14.02
CA ILE A 88 -3.33 -12.61 13.69
C ILE A 88 -2.01 -12.74 14.49
N ALA A 89 -1.24 -11.65 14.59
CA ALA A 89 0.07 -11.65 15.25
C ALA A 89 0.01 -11.88 16.76
N ARG A 90 -1.15 -11.63 17.38
CA ARG A 90 -1.36 -11.95 18.80
C ARG A 90 -1.55 -13.44 19.06
N GLU A 91 -2.01 -14.18 18.07
CA GLU A 91 -2.33 -15.61 18.20
C GLU A 91 -1.20 -16.50 17.66
N GLN A 92 -0.49 -16.05 16.62
CA GLN A 92 0.51 -16.86 15.92
C GLN A 92 1.55 -16.03 15.19
N SER A 93 2.70 -16.67 14.90
CA SER A 93 3.68 -16.08 13.99
C SER A 93 3.16 -16.05 12.57
N LEU A 94 3.42 -14.96 11.84
CA LEU A 94 2.99 -14.80 10.45
C LEU A 94 4.07 -14.15 9.58
N PHE A 95 4.01 -14.45 8.29
CA PHE A 95 4.65 -13.65 7.23
C PHE A 95 3.58 -12.84 6.53
N CYS A 96 3.72 -11.53 6.49
CA CYS A 96 2.75 -10.63 5.85
C CYS A 96 3.37 -9.91 4.65
N ALA A 97 2.79 -10.11 3.47
CA ALA A 97 3.18 -9.39 2.26
C ALA A 97 2.15 -8.31 1.92
N VAL A 98 2.61 -7.08 1.77
CA VAL A 98 1.78 -5.93 1.35
C VAL A 98 2.51 -5.08 0.33
N GLY A 99 1.76 -4.30 -0.45
CA GLY A 99 2.36 -3.37 -1.40
C GLY A 99 3.28 -2.36 -0.72
N ALA A 100 4.49 -2.17 -1.26
CA ALA A 100 5.53 -1.31 -0.67
C ALA A 100 5.06 0.14 -0.41
N GLY A 101 4.10 0.65 -1.20
CA GLY A 101 3.50 1.96 -1.01
C GLY A 101 2.69 2.13 0.29
N HIS A 102 2.31 1.01 0.95
CA HIS A 102 1.59 1.01 2.22
C HIS A 102 2.50 1.01 3.45
N LEU A 103 3.79 0.70 3.30
CA LEU A 103 4.71 0.46 4.42
C LEU A 103 5.16 1.76 5.12
N ALA A 104 5.68 2.72 4.37
CA ALA A 104 6.34 3.91 4.90
C ALA A 104 5.40 5.07 5.22
N GLY A 105 5.94 6.11 5.86
CA GLY A 105 5.26 7.37 6.17
C GLY A 105 4.47 7.38 7.48
N GLY A 106 4.00 8.56 7.89
CA GLY A 106 3.33 8.77 9.18
C GLY A 106 2.00 8.02 9.35
N LYS A 107 1.37 7.61 8.24
CA LYS A 107 0.15 6.79 8.17
C LYS A 107 0.40 5.46 7.45
N GLY A 108 1.65 5.04 7.31
CA GLY A 108 2.03 3.73 6.78
C GLY A 108 1.95 2.64 7.83
N MET A 109 1.85 1.39 7.40
CA MET A 109 1.68 0.24 8.29
C MET A 109 2.81 0.10 9.31
N LEU A 110 4.08 0.35 8.93
CA LEU A 110 5.20 0.27 9.87
C LEU A 110 5.05 1.25 11.04
N ARG A 111 4.53 2.45 10.79
CA ARG A 111 4.26 3.43 11.84
C ARG A 111 3.06 3.05 12.70
N LEU A 112 2.01 2.51 12.08
CA LEU A 112 0.81 2.05 12.78
C LEU A 112 1.15 0.87 13.70
N LEU A 113 1.91 -0.12 13.23
CA LEU A 113 2.37 -1.26 14.04
C LEU A 113 3.22 -0.80 15.23
N LYS A 114 4.12 0.18 15.03
CA LYS A 114 4.87 0.75 16.17
C LYS A 114 3.95 1.41 17.20
N LYS A 115 2.88 2.10 16.75
CA LYS A 115 1.89 2.69 17.66
C LYS A 115 1.06 1.65 18.39
N ALA A 116 0.83 0.48 17.78
CA ALA A 116 0.16 -0.66 18.40
C ALA A 116 1.08 -1.46 19.35
N GLY A 117 2.33 -1.01 19.56
CA GLY A 117 3.26 -1.61 20.51
C GLY A 117 4.24 -2.62 19.90
N PHE A 118 4.18 -2.88 18.59
CA PHE A 118 5.13 -3.81 17.95
C PHE A 118 6.52 -3.19 17.82
N LYS A 119 7.54 -4.01 18.09
CA LYS A 119 8.94 -3.67 17.82
C LYS A 119 9.25 -3.95 16.35
N VAL A 120 9.36 -2.91 15.55
CA VAL A 120 9.61 -3.03 14.10
C VAL A 120 11.07 -2.69 13.80
N LYS A 121 11.79 -3.65 13.20
CA LYS A 121 13.19 -3.50 12.77
C LYS A 121 13.32 -3.83 11.29
N PRO A 122 14.15 -3.09 10.52
CA PRO A 122 14.50 -3.50 9.17
C PRO A 122 15.39 -4.74 9.21
N VAL A 123 15.19 -5.65 8.27
CA VAL A 123 16.08 -6.80 8.02
C VAL A 123 16.69 -6.60 6.65
N GLN A 124 18.02 -6.58 6.60
CA GLN A 124 18.75 -6.61 5.33
C GLN A 124 18.94 -8.08 4.95
N LEU A 125 18.40 -8.44 3.80
CA LEU A 125 18.71 -9.72 3.18
C LEU A 125 20.06 -9.54 2.49
N GLY A 126 21.05 -10.22 3.00
CA GLY A 126 22.38 -10.23 2.45
C GLY A 126 22.42 -10.76 1.02
#